data_e3e2e9838147f7e6e00de8b7a63c1629
#
_entry.id   e3e2e9838147f7e6e00de8b7a63c1629
#
_cell.length_a   1.000
_cell.length_b   1.000
_cell.length_c   1.000
_cell.angle_alpha   90.00
_cell.angle_beta   90.00
_cell.angle_gamma   90.00
#
_symmetry.space_group_name_H-M   'P 1'
#
loop_
_entity.id
_entity.type
_entity.pdbx_description
1 polymer ?
#
loop_
_entity_poly.entity_id
_entity_poly.type
_entity_poly.pdbx_seq_one_letter_code
_entity_poly.pdbx_strand_id
1 'polypeptide(L)'
;MIKKIALTLFSILFISACDNQPEAPAEPKWHDALPRESWSQFEKIDVGNSWFEVYKVTDNTYAIYEPFQWQEAISYLLLGSDNALLIDTLQGVGDLKSVVDQLTNLPIIVMNTHSHYDHVSSNYQFDTIYGLDTPYTAGNAKGHSNADIGSSMTMDTIWKNLPEEFDISKYESKAYEIDKLVSDGEIIDIGGREIQVIFTPGHSPDSVILIDKANRMMFTGDTFYPAPIYVYSE
;
A
#
# COMPACT_ATOMS: atom_id res chain seq x y z
N MET A 1 67.00 51.13 -40.63
CA MET A 1 67.28 50.13 -39.59
C MET A 1 65.93 49.55 -39.18
N ILE A 2 65.59 48.36 -39.68
CA ILE A 2 64.33 47.68 -39.41
C ILE A 2 64.62 46.57 -38.41
N LYS A 3 64.11 46.70 -37.19
CA LYS A 3 64.23 45.64 -36.16
C LYS A 3 63.18 44.58 -36.41
N LYS A 4 63.61 43.32 -36.69
CA LYS A 4 62.74 42.13 -36.74
C LYS A 4 62.39 41.71 -35.30
N ILE A 5 61.11 41.68 -34.98
CA ILE A 5 60.60 41.05 -33.75
C ILE A 5 60.27 39.61 -34.08
N ALA A 6 60.96 38.70 -33.40
CA ALA A 6 60.65 37.25 -33.47
C ALA A 6 59.52 36.97 -32.52
N LEU A 7 58.38 36.47 -33.04
CA LEU A 7 57.25 36.03 -32.28
C LEU A 7 57.42 34.53 -31.96
N THR A 8 57.71 34.19 -30.73
CA THR A 8 57.80 32.80 -30.25
C THR A 8 56.43 32.28 -29.93
N LEU A 9 55.88 31.36 -30.71
CA LEU A 9 54.64 30.64 -30.43
C LEU A 9 54.90 29.64 -29.31
N PHE A 10 54.24 29.83 -28.17
CA PHE A 10 54.21 28.83 -27.09
C PHE A 10 53.02 27.94 -27.33
N SER A 11 53.24 26.72 -27.77
CA SER A 11 52.19 25.67 -27.90
C SER A 11 51.90 25.09 -26.52
N ILE A 12 50.76 25.46 -25.98
CA ILE A 12 50.25 24.84 -24.74
C ILE A 12 49.60 23.53 -25.12
N LEU A 13 50.24 22.41 -24.77
CA LEU A 13 49.63 21.07 -24.82
C LEU A 13 48.63 20.97 -23.69
N PHE A 14 47.35 20.97 -24.01
CA PHE A 14 46.31 20.51 -23.07
C PHE A 14 46.39 18.98 -22.97
N ILE A 15 46.97 18.46 -21.88
CA ILE A 15 46.86 17.08 -21.48
C ILE A 15 45.44 16.95 -20.88
N SER A 16 44.53 16.37 -21.66
CA SER A 16 43.21 15.96 -21.14
C SER A 16 43.48 14.77 -20.22
N ALA A 17 43.61 15.01 -18.93
CA ALA A 17 43.53 13.93 -17.93
C ALA A 17 42.10 13.40 -17.96
N CYS A 18 41.93 12.16 -18.40
CA CYS A 18 40.70 11.42 -18.15
C CYS A 18 40.58 11.28 -16.63
N ASP A 19 39.72 12.10 -16.06
CA ASP A 19 39.38 12.06 -14.64
C ASP A 19 38.55 10.78 -14.43
N ASN A 20 39.21 9.66 -14.13
CA ASN A 20 38.60 8.46 -13.63
C ASN A 20 38.19 8.69 -12.18
N GLN A 21 37.23 9.58 -11.95
CA GLN A 21 36.54 9.65 -10.68
C GLN A 21 35.78 8.34 -10.53
N PRO A 22 35.93 7.61 -9.42
CA PRO A 22 35.08 6.46 -9.16
C PRO A 22 33.62 6.94 -9.17
N GLU A 23 32.80 6.25 -9.94
CA GLU A 23 31.37 6.51 -10.01
C GLU A 23 30.81 6.50 -8.59
N ALA A 24 30.10 7.56 -8.20
CA ALA A 24 29.48 7.62 -6.88
C ALA A 24 28.59 6.36 -6.69
N PRO A 25 28.59 5.73 -5.51
CA PRO A 25 27.72 4.59 -5.27
C PRO A 25 26.29 4.99 -5.62
N ALA A 26 25.60 4.12 -6.36
CA ALA A 26 24.20 4.32 -6.68
C ALA A 26 23.39 4.53 -5.38
N GLU A 27 22.48 5.51 -5.37
CA GLU A 27 21.60 5.69 -4.22
C GLU A 27 20.76 4.42 -3.99
N PRO A 28 20.61 3.97 -2.73
CA PRO A 28 19.82 2.78 -2.44
C PRO A 28 18.37 2.99 -2.87
N LYS A 29 17.81 1.99 -3.53
CA LYS A 29 16.40 1.98 -3.90
C LYS A 29 15.56 1.57 -2.70
N TRP A 30 14.30 2.03 -2.65
CA TRP A 30 13.37 1.71 -1.54
C TRP A 30 13.27 0.19 -1.28
N HIS A 31 13.27 -0.62 -2.34
CA HIS A 31 13.15 -2.08 -2.26
C HIS A 31 14.44 -2.82 -1.85
N ASP A 32 15.59 -2.15 -1.79
CA ASP A 32 16.83 -2.77 -1.30
C ASP A 32 16.76 -3.14 0.20
N ALA A 33 15.79 -2.55 0.91
CA ALA A 33 15.51 -2.85 2.32
C ALA A 33 14.51 -4.01 2.52
N LEU A 34 14.04 -4.63 1.44
CA LEU A 34 13.11 -5.76 1.52
C LEU A 34 13.87 -7.11 1.55
N PRO A 35 13.32 -8.13 2.22
CA PRO A 35 12.16 -8.05 3.12
C PRO A 35 12.47 -7.22 4.37
N ARG A 36 11.48 -6.46 4.85
CA ARG A 36 11.63 -5.67 6.08
C ARG A 36 11.91 -6.61 7.26
N GLU A 37 12.91 -6.29 8.09
CA GLU A 37 13.32 -7.11 9.23
C GLU A 37 12.15 -7.37 10.21
N SER A 38 11.23 -6.42 10.33
CA SER A 38 10.03 -6.54 11.16
C SER A 38 9.16 -7.77 10.84
N TRP A 39 9.17 -8.25 9.58
CA TRP A 39 8.41 -9.43 9.19
C TRP A 39 9.04 -10.75 9.62
N SER A 40 10.34 -10.77 9.93
CA SER A 40 11.08 -11.99 10.31
C SER A 40 10.58 -12.68 11.57
N GLN A 41 9.82 -11.96 12.40
CA GLN A 41 9.22 -12.50 13.63
C GLN A 41 7.92 -13.29 13.38
N PHE A 42 7.35 -13.23 12.18
CA PHE A 42 6.09 -13.87 11.83
C PHE A 42 6.30 -15.05 10.89
N GLU A 43 5.44 -16.06 11.02
CA GLU A 43 5.39 -17.20 10.10
C GLU A 43 4.85 -16.75 8.75
N LYS A 44 5.64 -16.93 7.68
CA LYS A 44 5.18 -16.69 6.32
C LYS A 44 4.37 -17.88 5.83
N ILE A 45 3.15 -17.64 5.36
CA ILE A 45 2.23 -18.64 4.82
C ILE A 45 2.36 -18.65 3.30
N ASP A 46 2.58 -19.84 2.73
CA ASP A 46 2.56 -20.03 1.28
C ASP A 46 1.11 -20.17 0.79
N VAL A 47 0.65 -19.20 0.04
CA VAL A 47 -0.68 -19.17 -0.58
C VAL A 47 -0.60 -19.34 -2.10
N GLY A 48 0.56 -19.75 -2.64
CA GLY A 48 0.75 -19.95 -4.07
C GLY A 48 0.56 -18.69 -4.92
N ASN A 49 0.61 -17.50 -4.30
CA ASN A 49 0.47 -16.21 -4.97
C ASN A 49 1.83 -15.53 -5.12
N SER A 50 2.12 -15.00 -6.30
CA SER A 50 3.42 -14.38 -6.59
C SER A 50 3.46 -12.87 -6.29
N TRP A 51 2.29 -12.23 -6.08
CA TRP A 51 2.18 -10.80 -5.83
C TRP A 51 2.08 -10.45 -4.35
N PHE A 52 1.37 -11.26 -3.55
CA PHE A 52 1.22 -11.05 -2.12
C PHE A 52 2.16 -11.91 -1.29
N GLU A 53 2.53 -11.40 -0.14
CA GLU A 53 3.14 -12.15 0.95
C GLU A 53 2.16 -12.22 2.12
N VAL A 54 1.94 -13.40 2.68
CA VAL A 54 1.02 -13.61 3.80
C VAL A 54 1.81 -13.99 5.04
N TYR A 55 1.51 -13.33 6.15
CA TYR A 55 2.15 -13.58 7.43
C TYR A 55 1.10 -13.86 8.51
N LYS A 56 1.31 -14.93 9.27
CA LYS A 56 0.51 -15.25 10.44
C LYS A 56 0.96 -14.39 11.63
N VAL A 57 0.15 -13.40 11.99
CA VAL A 57 0.44 -12.47 13.11
C VAL A 57 0.05 -13.11 14.43
N THR A 58 -1.12 -13.79 14.48
CA THR A 58 -1.56 -14.65 15.58
C THR A 58 -2.33 -15.86 15.00
N ASP A 59 -2.85 -16.76 15.84
CA ASP A 59 -3.61 -17.91 15.37
C ASP A 59 -4.88 -17.54 14.58
N ASN A 60 -5.40 -16.33 14.78
CA ASN A 60 -6.62 -15.84 14.15
C ASN A 60 -6.46 -14.44 13.51
N THR A 61 -5.24 -14.06 13.15
CA THR A 61 -4.95 -12.80 12.47
C THR A 61 -3.83 -12.98 11.46
N TYR A 62 -4.08 -12.59 10.22
CA TYR A 62 -3.12 -12.64 9.13
C TYR A 62 -2.88 -11.22 8.59
N ALA A 63 -1.65 -10.94 8.20
CA ALA A 63 -1.30 -9.78 7.39
C ALA A 63 -1.08 -10.24 5.95
N ILE A 64 -1.74 -9.58 5.00
CA ILE A 64 -1.57 -9.79 3.56
C ILE A 64 -0.85 -8.55 3.05
N TYR A 65 0.38 -8.73 2.63
CA TYR A 65 1.33 -7.67 2.34
C TYR A 65 1.63 -7.61 0.85
N GLU A 66 1.67 -6.41 0.29
CA GLU A 66 1.95 -6.11 -1.10
C GLU A 66 3.34 -5.43 -1.24
N PRO A 67 4.45 -6.20 -1.10
CA PRO A 67 5.80 -5.65 -0.97
C PRO A 67 6.41 -5.15 -2.28
N PHE A 68 5.75 -5.37 -3.41
CA PHE A 68 6.36 -5.15 -4.71
C PHE A 68 6.00 -3.83 -5.37
N GLN A 69 5.22 -3.02 -4.67
CA GLN A 69 4.89 -1.64 -5.00
C GLN A 69 5.34 -0.73 -3.84
N TRP A 70 5.84 0.46 -4.14
CA TRP A 70 6.57 1.33 -3.21
C TRP A 70 5.80 1.76 -1.95
N GLN A 71 4.48 1.74 -1.98
CA GLN A 71 3.64 2.05 -0.80
C GLN A 71 3.63 0.90 0.21
N GLU A 72 4.01 -0.32 -0.22
CA GLU A 72 4.08 -1.48 0.67
C GLU A 72 2.78 -1.71 1.47
N ALA A 73 1.63 -1.60 0.79
CA ALA A 73 0.32 -1.67 1.43
C ALA A 73 0.08 -3.02 2.15
N ILE A 74 -0.64 -2.97 3.26
CA ILE A 74 -0.92 -4.14 4.10
C ILE A 74 -2.41 -4.21 4.38
N SER A 75 -3.02 -5.36 4.10
CA SER A 75 -4.37 -5.72 4.55
C SER A 75 -4.28 -6.69 5.72
N TYR A 76 -5.26 -6.65 6.63
CA TYR A 76 -5.31 -7.58 7.75
C TYR A 76 -6.60 -8.38 7.73
N LEU A 77 -6.48 -9.72 7.83
CA LEU A 77 -7.62 -10.63 7.96
C LEU A 77 -7.74 -11.11 9.40
N LEU A 78 -8.85 -10.77 10.04
CA LEU A 78 -9.18 -11.13 11.42
C LEU A 78 -10.28 -12.19 11.42
N LEU A 79 -10.03 -13.33 12.03
CA LEU A 79 -11.01 -14.42 12.11
C LEU A 79 -11.79 -14.34 13.43
N GLY A 80 -13.12 -14.36 13.33
CA GLY A 80 -14.04 -14.63 14.42
C GLY A 80 -14.59 -16.06 14.35
N SER A 81 -15.71 -16.35 15.03
CA SER A 81 -16.41 -17.64 14.89
C SER A 81 -17.46 -17.63 13.78
N ASP A 82 -18.03 -16.50 13.43
CA ASP A 82 -19.16 -16.37 12.52
C ASP A 82 -18.77 -15.68 11.20
N ASN A 83 -17.89 -14.70 11.27
CA ASN A 83 -17.38 -13.92 10.15
C ASN A 83 -15.87 -13.71 10.26
N ALA A 84 -15.25 -13.29 9.16
CA ALA A 84 -13.93 -12.68 9.16
C ALA A 84 -14.03 -11.21 8.78
N LEU A 85 -13.21 -10.36 9.40
CA LEU A 85 -13.06 -8.95 9.03
C LEU A 85 -11.79 -8.77 8.24
N LEU A 86 -11.91 -8.27 7.01
CA LEU A 86 -10.80 -7.85 6.17
C LEU A 86 -10.66 -6.33 6.30
N ILE A 87 -9.53 -5.90 6.82
CA ILE A 87 -9.19 -4.49 6.99
C ILE A 87 -8.33 -4.06 5.82
N ASP A 88 -8.84 -3.13 5.01
CA ASP A 88 -8.28 -2.66 3.75
C ASP A 88 -8.17 -3.76 2.66
N THR A 89 -8.13 -3.35 1.41
CA THR A 89 -8.13 -4.25 0.26
C THR A 89 -7.05 -3.93 -0.77
N LEU A 90 -6.04 -3.18 -0.37
CA LEU A 90 -4.83 -2.95 -1.15
C LEU A 90 -5.08 -2.23 -2.49
N GLN A 91 -4.08 -2.28 -3.37
CA GLN A 91 -4.03 -1.48 -4.60
C GLN A 91 -4.74 -2.10 -5.80
N GLY A 92 -5.31 -3.31 -5.67
CA GLY A 92 -6.06 -3.94 -6.76
C GLY A 92 -5.20 -4.53 -7.88
N VAL A 93 -3.93 -4.80 -7.64
CA VAL A 93 -3.02 -5.41 -8.62
C VAL A 93 -3.24 -6.91 -8.74
N GLY A 94 -3.42 -7.60 -7.61
CA GLY A 94 -3.62 -9.05 -7.56
C GLY A 94 -5.05 -9.45 -7.22
N ASP A 95 -5.34 -10.74 -7.34
CA ASP A 95 -6.57 -11.35 -6.87
C ASP A 95 -6.50 -11.57 -5.36
N LEU A 96 -6.87 -10.53 -4.59
CA LEU A 96 -6.86 -10.57 -3.12
C LEU A 96 -7.87 -11.59 -2.58
N LYS A 97 -9.04 -11.70 -3.24
CA LYS A 97 -10.07 -12.64 -2.81
C LYS A 97 -9.58 -14.08 -2.86
N SER A 98 -8.84 -14.47 -3.88
CA SER A 98 -8.29 -15.83 -3.98
C SER A 98 -7.31 -16.14 -2.85
N VAL A 99 -6.59 -15.15 -2.33
CA VAL A 99 -5.71 -15.30 -1.16
C VAL A 99 -6.53 -15.44 0.12
N VAL A 100 -7.53 -14.59 0.30
CA VAL A 100 -8.42 -14.63 1.48
C VAL A 100 -9.18 -15.97 1.55
N ASP A 101 -9.68 -16.48 0.42
CA ASP A 101 -10.40 -17.77 0.34
C ASP A 101 -9.51 -18.99 0.70
N GLN A 102 -8.18 -18.85 0.61
CA GLN A 102 -7.26 -19.91 1.08
C GLN A 102 -7.03 -19.86 2.60
N LEU A 103 -7.27 -18.71 3.23
CA LEU A 103 -7.03 -18.50 4.66
C LEU A 103 -8.28 -18.81 5.49
N THR A 104 -9.49 -18.68 4.92
CA THR A 104 -10.75 -18.91 5.62
C THR A 104 -11.90 -19.22 4.67
N ASN A 105 -12.91 -19.95 5.19
CA ASN A 105 -14.21 -20.14 4.53
C ASN A 105 -15.32 -19.31 5.20
N LEU A 106 -14.99 -18.45 6.14
CA LEU A 106 -15.96 -17.57 6.81
C LEU A 106 -16.47 -16.50 5.84
N PRO A 107 -17.73 -16.03 5.99
CA PRO A 107 -18.21 -14.84 5.31
C PRO A 107 -17.29 -13.65 5.63
N ILE A 108 -16.94 -12.87 4.60
CA ILE A 108 -16.01 -11.74 4.73
C ILE A 108 -16.80 -10.45 4.88
N ILE A 109 -16.47 -9.67 5.91
CA ILE A 109 -16.85 -8.28 6.05
C ILE A 109 -15.59 -7.46 5.75
N VAL A 110 -15.65 -6.52 4.80
CA VAL A 110 -14.59 -5.55 4.56
C VAL A 110 -14.87 -4.27 5.35
N MET A 111 -13.86 -3.74 6.02
CA MET A 111 -13.86 -2.40 6.61
C MET A 111 -12.55 -1.70 6.29
N ASN A 112 -12.62 -0.59 5.58
CA ASN A 112 -11.42 0.16 5.25
C ASN A 112 -11.06 1.15 6.36
N THR A 113 -9.75 1.35 6.58
CA THR A 113 -9.25 2.39 7.49
C THR A 113 -9.52 3.78 6.97
N HIS A 114 -9.58 3.93 5.65
CA HIS A 114 -10.02 5.11 4.91
C HIS A 114 -10.23 4.75 3.44
N SER A 115 -10.74 5.68 2.63
CA SER A 115 -11.16 5.38 1.27
C SER A 115 -10.19 5.82 0.17
N HIS A 116 -8.90 6.03 0.44
CA HIS A 116 -7.92 6.21 -0.63
C HIS A 116 -7.81 4.95 -1.49
N TYR A 117 -7.46 5.14 -2.77
CA TYR A 117 -7.45 4.07 -3.77
C TYR A 117 -6.57 2.87 -3.37
N ASP A 118 -5.43 3.11 -2.72
CA ASP A 118 -4.47 2.10 -2.27
C ASP A 118 -4.95 1.26 -1.07
N HIS A 119 -6.10 1.61 -0.50
CA HIS A 119 -6.79 0.87 0.57
C HIS A 119 -8.09 0.21 0.13
N VAL A 120 -8.69 0.63 -1.01
CA VAL A 120 -10.03 0.19 -1.43
C VAL A 120 -10.08 -0.48 -2.79
N SER A 121 -8.97 -0.54 -3.54
CA SER A 121 -9.02 -0.92 -4.96
C SER A 121 -9.45 -2.37 -5.22
N SER A 122 -9.38 -3.28 -4.25
CA SER A 122 -9.97 -4.62 -4.37
C SER A 122 -11.33 -4.78 -3.67
N ASN A 123 -11.96 -3.73 -3.15
CA ASN A 123 -13.28 -3.82 -2.52
C ASN A 123 -14.30 -4.52 -3.44
N TYR A 124 -14.27 -4.23 -4.74
CA TYR A 124 -15.17 -4.84 -5.74
C TYR A 124 -15.13 -6.37 -5.81
N GLN A 125 -14.14 -7.01 -5.18
CA GLN A 125 -14.02 -8.48 -5.12
C GLN A 125 -14.84 -9.10 -3.97
N PHE A 126 -15.44 -8.28 -3.10
CA PHE A 126 -16.13 -8.73 -1.88
C PHE A 126 -17.58 -8.27 -1.87
N ASP A 127 -18.45 -9.07 -1.22
CA ASP A 127 -19.90 -8.88 -1.25
C ASP A 127 -20.44 -8.03 -0.08
N THR A 128 -19.66 -7.82 0.99
CA THR A 128 -20.11 -7.08 2.19
C THR A 128 -19.08 -6.06 2.60
N ILE A 129 -19.39 -4.79 2.40
CA ILE A 129 -18.48 -3.68 2.66
C ILE A 129 -19.13 -2.72 3.66
N TYR A 130 -18.43 -2.47 4.76
CA TYR A 130 -18.77 -1.45 5.74
C TYR A 130 -18.01 -0.16 5.43
N GLY A 131 -18.65 0.98 5.60
CA GLY A 131 -18.06 2.28 5.32
C GLY A 131 -18.63 3.39 6.19
N LEU A 132 -18.11 4.60 6.01
CA LEU A 132 -18.57 5.78 6.76
C LEU A 132 -19.62 6.58 5.97
N ASP A 133 -20.55 7.22 6.69
CA ASP A 133 -21.50 8.17 6.12
C ASP A 133 -20.83 9.55 5.92
N THR A 134 -19.90 9.61 4.97
CA THR A 134 -19.25 10.86 4.58
C THR A 134 -19.32 11.08 3.07
N PRO A 135 -19.40 12.35 2.61
CA PRO A 135 -19.32 12.66 1.18
C PRO A 135 -18.00 12.18 0.55
N TYR A 136 -16.93 12.16 1.33
CA TYR A 136 -15.61 11.69 0.89
C TYR A 136 -15.61 10.20 0.58
N THR A 137 -16.06 9.36 1.53
CA THR A 137 -16.23 7.91 1.35
C THR A 137 -17.14 7.62 0.15
N ALA A 138 -18.30 8.28 0.07
CA ALA A 138 -19.26 8.11 -1.03
C ALA A 138 -18.69 8.57 -2.39
N GLY A 139 -17.78 9.54 -2.40
CA GLY A 139 -17.06 9.99 -3.58
C GLY A 139 -16.09 8.93 -4.07
N ASN A 140 -15.24 8.42 -3.19
CA ASN A 140 -14.20 7.43 -3.53
C ASN A 140 -14.78 6.05 -3.86
N ALA A 141 -15.93 5.68 -3.27
CA ALA A 141 -16.63 4.44 -3.62
C ALA A 141 -17.09 4.36 -5.10
N LYS A 142 -17.11 5.47 -5.81
CA LYS A 142 -17.37 5.49 -7.26
C LYS A 142 -16.19 5.01 -8.11
N GLY A 143 -15.05 4.75 -7.46
CA GLY A 143 -13.81 4.38 -8.10
C GLY A 143 -13.04 5.58 -8.68
N HIS A 144 -11.83 5.31 -9.13
CA HIS A 144 -10.95 6.31 -9.74
C HIS A 144 -10.44 5.80 -11.07
N SER A 145 -10.50 6.65 -12.09
CA SER A 145 -10.03 6.30 -13.43
C SER A 145 -8.50 6.27 -13.50
N ASN A 146 -7.94 5.67 -14.54
CA ASN A 146 -6.51 5.73 -14.82
C ASN A 146 -6.00 7.19 -14.94
N ALA A 147 -6.83 8.11 -15.43
CA ALA A 147 -6.44 9.52 -15.52
C ALA A 147 -6.23 10.17 -14.15
N ASP A 148 -6.94 9.69 -13.13
CA ASP A 148 -6.85 10.22 -11.77
C ASP A 148 -5.67 9.61 -10.99
N ILE A 149 -5.49 8.29 -11.05
CA ILE A 149 -4.54 7.56 -10.19
C ILE A 149 -3.43 6.81 -10.95
N GLY A 150 -3.45 6.78 -12.27
CA GLY A 150 -2.47 6.02 -13.07
C GLY A 150 -1.01 6.43 -12.84
N SER A 151 -0.76 7.68 -12.44
CA SER A 151 0.59 8.16 -12.11
C SER A 151 1.19 7.55 -10.85
N SER A 152 0.37 6.98 -9.96
CA SER A 152 0.82 6.30 -8.73
C SER A 152 1.29 4.87 -8.99
N MET A 153 0.88 4.29 -10.12
CA MET A 153 1.17 2.91 -10.53
C MET A 153 1.95 2.92 -11.83
N THR A 154 3.26 2.99 -11.72
CA THR A 154 4.19 3.01 -12.87
C THR A 154 5.29 1.97 -12.67
N MET A 155 6.03 1.65 -13.72
CA MET A 155 7.14 0.69 -13.61
C MET A 155 8.25 1.17 -12.66
N ASP A 156 8.37 2.48 -12.41
CA ASP A 156 9.34 3.04 -11.45
C ASP A 156 8.90 2.82 -9.99
N THR A 157 7.59 2.59 -9.76
CA THR A 157 7.02 2.33 -8.43
C THR A 157 6.89 0.84 -8.13
N ILE A 158 7.28 -0.03 -9.08
CA ILE A 158 7.21 -1.49 -8.99
C ILE A 158 8.60 -2.06 -9.20
N TRP A 159 8.97 -3.08 -8.45
CA TRP A 159 10.29 -3.69 -8.56
C TRP A 159 10.27 -5.19 -8.92
N LYS A 160 9.08 -5.78 -9.09
CA LYS A 160 8.88 -7.18 -9.48
C LYS A 160 7.94 -7.29 -10.68
N ASN A 161 7.92 -8.45 -11.33
CA ASN A 161 6.98 -8.69 -12.41
C ASN A 161 5.55 -8.62 -11.89
N LEU A 162 4.73 -7.87 -12.59
CA LEU A 162 3.29 -7.81 -12.37
C LEU A 162 2.63 -9.16 -12.68
N PRO A 163 1.47 -9.47 -12.06
CA PRO A 163 0.63 -10.58 -12.51
C PRO A 163 0.33 -10.48 -14.02
N GLU A 164 0.26 -11.63 -14.70
CA GLU A 164 0.12 -11.66 -16.17
C GLU A 164 -1.17 -10.97 -16.66
N GLU A 165 -2.24 -11.03 -15.85
CA GLU A 165 -3.53 -10.43 -16.16
C GLU A 165 -3.59 -8.93 -15.90
N PHE A 166 -2.60 -8.35 -15.20
CA PHE A 166 -2.63 -6.95 -14.80
C PHE A 166 -2.02 -6.05 -15.86
N ASP A 167 -2.83 -5.17 -16.43
CA ASP A 167 -2.39 -4.15 -17.39
C ASP A 167 -2.20 -2.80 -16.67
N ILE A 168 -0.96 -2.47 -16.35
CA ILE A 168 -0.61 -1.21 -15.66
C ILE A 168 -1.08 0.04 -16.40
N SER A 169 -1.20 -0.01 -17.72
CA SER A 169 -1.67 1.12 -18.52
C SER A 169 -3.17 1.42 -18.34
N LYS A 170 -3.90 0.49 -17.73
CA LYS A 170 -5.34 0.58 -17.44
C LYS A 170 -5.62 0.58 -15.95
N TYR A 171 -4.60 0.84 -15.13
CA TYR A 171 -4.78 0.87 -13.69
C TYR A 171 -5.90 1.83 -13.28
N GLU A 172 -6.85 1.31 -12.52
CA GLU A 172 -8.01 2.02 -12.01
C GLU A 172 -8.45 1.42 -10.67
N SER A 173 -9.11 2.20 -9.83
CA SER A 173 -9.83 1.69 -8.68
C SER A 173 -11.30 1.53 -9.07
N LYS A 174 -11.82 0.31 -9.05
CA LYS A 174 -13.19 0.03 -9.47
C LYS A 174 -14.20 0.51 -8.44
N ALA A 175 -15.38 0.91 -8.91
CA ALA A 175 -16.49 1.25 -8.03
C ALA A 175 -16.94 0.04 -7.20
N TYR A 176 -17.42 0.33 -5.98
CA TYR A 176 -17.99 -0.65 -5.06
C TYR A 176 -19.20 -0.05 -4.33
N GLU A 177 -20.04 -0.90 -3.76
CA GLU A 177 -21.18 -0.47 -2.95
C GLU A 177 -20.88 -0.64 -1.46
N ILE A 178 -21.42 0.24 -0.63
CA ILE A 178 -21.31 0.17 0.82
C ILE A 178 -22.61 -0.42 1.35
N ASP A 179 -22.54 -1.61 1.96
CA ASP A 179 -23.71 -2.34 2.45
C ASP A 179 -24.16 -1.87 3.82
N LYS A 180 -23.22 -1.39 4.64
CA LYS A 180 -23.53 -0.88 5.98
C LYS A 180 -22.69 0.33 6.31
N LEU A 181 -23.37 1.38 6.80
CA LEU A 181 -22.70 2.55 7.38
C LEU A 181 -22.41 2.29 8.86
N VAL A 182 -21.20 2.61 9.30
CA VAL A 182 -20.75 2.50 10.69
C VAL A 182 -20.56 3.87 11.33
N SER A 183 -20.75 3.92 12.64
CA SER A 183 -20.64 5.13 13.46
C SER A 183 -19.39 5.13 14.33
N ASP A 184 -18.98 6.32 14.79
CA ASP A 184 -17.87 6.42 15.76
C ASP A 184 -18.20 5.67 17.05
N GLY A 185 -17.24 4.87 17.52
CA GLY A 185 -17.39 4.01 18.69
C GLY A 185 -18.16 2.72 18.45
N GLU A 186 -18.67 2.47 17.23
CA GLU A 186 -19.41 1.25 16.92
C GLU A 186 -18.52 0.01 17.07
N ILE A 187 -19.15 -1.09 17.50
CA ILE A 187 -18.49 -2.39 17.62
C ILE A 187 -18.92 -3.29 16.44
N ILE A 188 -17.95 -3.78 15.71
CA ILE A 188 -18.11 -4.86 14.72
C ILE A 188 -17.80 -6.17 15.43
N ASP A 189 -18.84 -6.95 15.74
CA ASP A 189 -18.68 -8.30 16.30
C ASP A 189 -18.67 -9.32 15.16
N ILE A 190 -17.57 -10.08 15.06
CA ILE A 190 -17.37 -11.11 14.04
C ILE A 190 -17.54 -12.54 14.62
N GLY A 191 -18.23 -12.65 15.73
CA GLY A 191 -18.44 -13.90 16.47
C GLY A 191 -17.42 -14.05 17.60
N GLY A 192 -17.73 -13.42 18.75
CA GLY A 192 -16.89 -13.44 19.94
C GLY A 192 -15.58 -12.64 19.83
N ARG A 193 -15.39 -11.91 18.76
CA ARG A 193 -14.28 -10.98 18.56
C ARG A 193 -14.84 -9.62 18.16
N GLU A 194 -14.69 -8.66 19.07
CA GLU A 194 -15.23 -7.31 18.97
C GLU A 194 -14.17 -6.32 18.49
N ILE A 195 -14.43 -5.65 17.38
CA ILE A 195 -13.56 -4.65 16.80
C ILE A 195 -14.23 -3.27 16.91
N GLN A 196 -13.67 -2.37 17.70
CA GLN A 196 -14.19 -1.03 17.86
C GLN A 196 -13.69 -0.10 16.77
N VAL A 197 -14.60 0.62 16.12
CA VAL A 197 -14.30 1.66 15.13
C VAL A 197 -14.15 3.01 15.86
N ILE A 198 -13.04 3.71 15.66
CA ILE A 198 -12.79 5.05 16.21
C ILE A 198 -12.50 6.01 15.06
N PHE A 199 -13.27 7.08 14.93
CA PHE A 199 -13.05 8.10 13.92
C PHE A 199 -11.81 8.93 14.24
N THR A 200 -10.90 9.04 13.29
CA THR A 200 -9.63 9.76 13.42
C THR A 200 -9.34 10.60 12.18
N PRO A 201 -10.26 11.51 11.79
CA PRO A 201 -10.04 12.34 10.61
C PRO A 201 -8.74 13.14 10.76
N GLY A 202 -7.92 13.13 9.71
CA GLY A 202 -6.58 13.76 9.72
C GLY A 202 -5.85 13.51 8.42
N HIS A 203 -5.35 12.29 8.21
CA HIS A 203 -4.77 11.88 6.92
C HIS A 203 -5.79 12.00 5.79
N SER A 204 -7.00 11.54 6.04
CA SER A 204 -8.18 11.79 5.19
C SER A 204 -9.38 12.15 6.07
N PRO A 205 -10.44 12.76 5.49
CA PRO A 205 -11.67 13.11 6.22
C PRO A 205 -12.40 11.91 6.82
N ASP A 206 -12.23 10.73 6.24
CA ASP A 206 -12.87 9.47 6.60
C ASP A 206 -11.93 8.46 7.27
N SER A 207 -10.80 8.91 7.78
CA SER A 207 -9.87 8.03 8.49
C SER A 207 -10.47 7.48 9.79
N VAL A 208 -10.25 6.17 10.01
CA VAL A 208 -10.58 5.47 11.25
C VAL A 208 -9.42 4.62 11.75
N ILE A 209 -9.42 4.38 13.05
CA ILE A 209 -8.61 3.34 13.69
C ILE A 209 -9.54 2.21 14.13
N LEU A 210 -9.13 0.98 13.90
CA LEU A 210 -9.85 -0.22 14.33
C LEU A 210 -9.13 -0.85 15.52
N ILE A 211 -9.85 -1.07 16.63
CA ILE A 211 -9.25 -1.53 17.89
C ILE A 211 -9.81 -2.89 18.28
N ASP A 212 -8.94 -3.89 18.33
CA ASP A 212 -9.18 -5.20 18.93
C ASP A 212 -8.61 -5.23 20.35
N LYS A 213 -9.43 -4.87 21.32
CA LYS A 213 -9.01 -4.76 22.72
C LYS A 213 -8.62 -6.11 23.32
N ALA A 214 -9.31 -7.17 22.96
CA ALA A 214 -9.08 -8.51 23.50
C ALA A 214 -7.70 -9.03 23.11
N ASN A 215 -7.29 -8.80 21.88
CA ASN A 215 -5.98 -9.20 21.34
C ASN A 215 -4.91 -8.10 21.45
N ARG A 216 -5.27 -6.92 21.99
CA ARG A 216 -4.36 -5.76 22.15
C ARG A 216 -3.75 -5.32 20.83
N MET A 217 -4.58 -5.29 19.76
CA MET A 217 -4.19 -4.85 18.44
C MET A 217 -4.90 -3.54 18.07
N MET A 218 -4.25 -2.75 17.26
CA MET A 218 -4.77 -1.52 16.70
C MET A 218 -4.33 -1.42 15.24
N PHE A 219 -5.30 -1.23 14.35
CA PHE A 219 -5.08 -1.10 12.91
C PHE A 219 -5.31 0.37 12.56
N THR A 220 -4.27 1.05 12.16
CA THR A 220 -4.21 2.51 12.11
C THR A 220 -4.29 3.07 10.70
N GLY A 221 -4.17 2.23 9.67
CA GLY A 221 -4.00 2.71 8.30
C GLY A 221 -2.95 3.82 8.24
N ASP A 222 -3.24 4.85 7.50
CA ASP A 222 -2.35 6.00 7.31
C ASP A 222 -2.45 7.08 8.40
N THR A 223 -3.27 6.86 9.41
CA THR A 223 -3.30 7.73 10.60
C THR A 223 -1.99 7.64 11.38
N PHE A 224 -1.36 6.45 11.44
CA PHE A 224 -0.07 6.26 12.10
C PHE A 224 0.68 5.04 11.54
N TYR A 225 1.93 5.26 11.11
CA TYR A 225 2.91 4.23 10.72
C TYR A 225 4.34 4.77 10.94
N PRO A 226 5.37 3.91 11.02
CA PRO A 226 6.74 4.34 11.35
C PRO A 226 7.47 4.93 10.13
N ALA A 227 6.88 5.95 9.50
CA ALA A 227 7.42 6.69 8.37
C ALA A 227 6.85 8.12 8.37
N PRO A 228 7.23 9.03 7.46
CA PRO A 228 6.59 10.33 7.33
C PRO A 228 5.10 10.21 7.06
N ILE A 229 4.30 10.85 7.90
CA ILE A 229 2.83 10.85 7.79
C ILE A 229 2.41 11.99 6.88
N TYR A 230 1.60 11.68 5.87
CA TYR A 230 1.02 12.67 4.97
C TYR A 230 -0.36 13.10 5.46
N VAL A 231 -0.61 14.41 5.45
CA VAL A 231 -1.92 14.99 5.76
C VAL A 231 -2.34 15.81 4.56
N TYR A 232 -3.45 15.46 3.96
CA TYR A 232 -3.98 16.15 2.79
C TYR A 232 -5.00 17.20 3.26
N SER A 233 -4.75 18.47 2.92
CA SER A 233 -5.76 19.53 3.06
C SER A 233 -6.69 19.48 1.84
N GLU A 234 -8.00 19.49 2.07
CA GLU A 234 -8.99 19.72 1.02
C GLU A 234 -8.88 21.13 0.42
#